data_792497e518ed7f2ca93421c20c99f2bb
#
_entry.id   792497e518ed7f2ca93421c20c99f2bb
#
_cell.length_a   1.000
_cell.length_b   1.000
_cell.length_c   1.000
_cell.angle_alpha   90.00
_cell.angle_beta   90.00
_cell.angle_gamma   90.00
#
_symmetry.space_group_name_H-M   'P 1'
#
loop_
_entity.id
_entity.type
_entity.pdbx_description
1 polymer ?
#
loop_
_entity_poly.entity_id
_entity_poly.type
_entity_poly.pdbx_seq_one_letter_code
_entity_poly.pdbx_strand_id
1 'polypeptide(L)'
;TVKIDGEEDSEWDKAVAIPLTINLGAKVTADAKVLWDDENLYVYATVKDPVLNKDGGEAYQQDSLEVFIDENNAKTESYDDDDKQYRINYENEHSFNGKKCLEENVQSAAKVTGDGYVIEAAFKWTDIKPKKGDRIGLEFQINDADASGARIGTLSWNDETGMGWSKSSVYGTIELAAEAKDEVSDDNSKPGTDDPSTGNTEKPGTNNSSTGNTEKPGTGKPAINKPSADKPATGSTNKPLANKPAAKKAAKTSDQSATAAFI
;
A
#
# COMPACT_ATOMS: atom_id res chain seq x y z
N THR A 1 -1.43 -1.54 23.66
CA THR A 1 -2.32 -0.69 22.83
C THR A 1 -1.59 0.60 22.52
N VAL A 2 -1.48 0.94 21.25
CA VAL A 2 -0.90 2.21 20.79
C VAL A 2 -1.73 3.37 21.34
N LYS A 3 -1.06 4.41 21.84
CA LYS A 3 -1.70 5.64 22.25
C LYS A 3 -1.51 6.67 21.13
N ILE A 4 -2.58 7.13 20.55
CA ILE A 4 -2.53 8.11 19.46
C ILE A 4 -2.36 9.52 20.04
N ASP A 5 -1.10 9.98 20.17
CA ASP A 5 -0.74 11.29 20.73
C ASP A 5 0.43 11.99 20.01
N GLY A 6 0.94 11.39 18.93
CA GLY A 6 2.05 11.92 18.14
C GLY A 6 3.43 11.69 18.77
N GLU A 7 3.53 10.81 19.77
CA GLU A 7 4.79 10.38 20.36
C GLU A 7 5.06 8.93 19.99
N GLU A 8 6.31 8.60 19.73
CA GLU A 8 6.71 7.22 19.46
C GLU A 8 6.80 6.45 20.78
N ASP A 9 5.79 5.66 21.10
CA ASP A 9 5.79 4.78 22.26
C ASP A 9 6.49 3.43 21.97
N SER A 10 6.69 2.61 23.01
CA SER A 10 7.42 1.33 22.90
C SER A 10 6.72 0.28 22.04
N GLU A 11 5.43 0.43 21.73
CA GLU A 11 4.73 -0.50 20.83
C GLU A 11 5.30 -0.40 19.41
N TRP A 12 5.76 0.79 19.01
CA TRP A 12 6.35 1.02 17.69
C TRP A 12 7.72 0.35 17.49
N ASP A 13 8.37 -0.16 18.57
CA ASP A 13 9.59 -0.97 18.46
C ASP A 13 9.33 -2.31 17.76
N LYS A 14 8.07 -2.77 17.72
CA LYS A 14 7.67 -4.00 17.03
C LYS A 14 7.57 -3.82 15.51
N ALA A 15 7.47 -2.60 15.03
CA ALA A 15 7.30 -2.28 13.61
C ALA A 15 8.64 -1.96 12.95
N VAL A 16 8.81 -2.45 11.72
CA VAL A 16 9.95 -2.08 10.87
C VAL A 16 9.61 -0.81 10.11
N ALA A 17 10.54 0.14 10.07
CA ALA A 17 10.37 1.36 9.29
C ALA A 17 10.34 1.05 7.78
N ILE A 18 9.38 1.62 7.09
CA ILE A 18 9.17 1.54 5.65
C ILE A 18 9.61 2.88 5.06
N PRO A 19 10.77 2.97 4.40
CA PRO A 19 11.21 4.22 3.77
C PRO A 19 10.36 4.54 2.55
N LEU A 20 9.94 5.79 2.41
CA LEU A 20 9.32 6.30 1.19
C LEU A 20 10.42 6.73 0.22
N THR A 21 10.47 6.11 -0.96
CA THR A 21 11.61 6.26 -1.89
C THR A 21 11.22 6.71 -3.29
N ILE A 22 9.92 6.69 -3.64
CA ILE A 22 9.43 7.13 -4.95
C ILE A 22 9.23 8.64 -4.90
N ASN A 23 10.20 9.38 -5.43
CA ASN A 23 10.20 10.84 -5.37
C ASN A 23 9.73 11.46 -6.70
N LEU A 24 8.60 12.15 -6.66
CA LEU A 24 8.01 12.88 -7.78
C LEU A 24 8.14 14.42 -7.59
N GLY A 25 9.32 14.87 -7.19
CA GLY A 25 9.67 16.28 -7.10
C GLY A 25 9.73 16.85 -5.68
N ALA A 26 9.45 16.04 -4.66
CA ALA A 26 9.52 16.46 -3.25
C ALA A 26 10.96 16.72 -2.79
N LYS A 27 11.12 17.58 -1.78
CA LYS A 27 12.39 17.90 -1.12
C LYS A 27 12.46 17.38 0.31
N VAL A 28 11.54 16.52 0.67
CA VAL A 28 11.41 15.89 1.99
C VAL A 28 11.94 14.48 1.98
N THR A 29 12.15 13.93 3.16
CA THR A 29 12.36 12.48 3.38
C THR A 29 11.39 11.99 4.42
N ALA A 30 10.93 10.75 4.28
CA ALA A 30 9.98 10.19 5.21
C ALA A 30 10.12 8.66 5.32
N ASP A 31 9.69 8.15 6.45
CA ASP A 31 9.43 6.74 6.68
C ASP A 31 8.11 6.56 7.43
N ALA A 32 7.54 5.37 7.32
CA ALA A 32 6.32 4.99 8.03
C ALA A 32 6.52 3.65 8.75
N LYS A 33 5.85 3.46 9.88
CA LYS A 33 5.71 2.21 10.60
C LYS A 33 4.26 1.79 10.60
N VAL A 34 4.00 0.49 10.58
CA VAL A 34 2.63 -0.06 10.55
C VAL A 34 2.48 -1.14 11.60
N LEU A 35 1.42 -1.02 12.40
CA LEU A 35 0.96 -2.02 13.35
C LEU A 35 -0.51 -2.31 13.10
N TRP A 36 -1.03 -3.38 13.67
CA TRP A 36 -2.45 -3.71 13.56
C TRP A 36 -2.95 -4.49 14.77
N ASP A 37 -4.24 -4.41 15.01
CA ASP A 37 -4.99 -5.27 15.92
C ASP A 37 -6.37 -5.65 15.30
N ASP A 38 -7.23 -6.28 16.07
CA ASP A 38 -8.55 -6.71 15.59
C ASP A 38 -9.48 -5.55 15.23
N GLU A 39 -9.19 -4.32 15.67
CA GLU A 39 -10.03 -3.14 15.48
C GLU A 39 -9.46 -2.13 14.48
N ASN A 40 -8.12 -1.99 14.43
CA ASN A 40 -7.46 -0.90 13.70
C ASN A 40 -6.21 -1.33 12.95
N LEU A 41 -5.93 -0.60 11.88
CA LEU A 41 -4.59 -0.42 11.30
C LEU A 41 -3.99 0.83 11.91
N TYR A 42 -2.75 0.76 12.39
CA TYR A 42 -2.02 1.90 12.97
C TYR A 42 -0.87 2.31 12.07
N VAL A 43 -0.66 3.60 11.93
CA VAL A 43 0.43 4.19 11.15
C VAL A 43 1.14 5.24 12.00
N TYR A 44 2.47 5.20 12.02
CA TYR A 44 3.34 6.24 12.56
C TYR A 44 4.29 6.68 11.46
N ALA A 45 4.18 7.93 11.03
CA ALA A 45 5.02 8.48 9.96
C ALA A 45 5.88 9.60 10.48
N THR A 46 7.17 9.55 10.16
CA THR A 46 8.14 10.61 10.44
C THR A 46 8.50 11.30 9.13
N VAL A 47 8.32 12.60 9.06
CA VAL A 47 8.63 13.42 7.88
C VAL A 47 9.67 14.46 8.26
N LYS A 48 10.77 14.49 7.51
CA LYS A 48 11.78 15.57 7.60
C LYS A 48 11.52 16.57 6.51
N ASP A 49 11.06 17.74 6.92
CA ASP A 49 10.66 18.84 6.07
C ASP A 49 11.05 20.18 6.73
N PRO A 50 11.98 20.94 6.12
CA PRO A 50 12.44 22.20 6.68
C PRO A 50 11.46 23.37 6.48
N VAL A 51 10.40 23.18 5.68
CA VAL A 51 9.45 24.24 5.31
C VAL A 51 8.03 23.72 5.40
N LEU A 52 7.35 23.98 6.51
CA LEU A 52 5.96 23.55 6.69
C LEU A 52 5.00 24.63 6.20
N ASN A 53 4.06 24.27 5.33
CA ASN A 53 3.07 25.19 4.79
C ASN A 53 1.72 24.51 4.53
N LYS A 54 0.63 25.13 4.96
CA LYS A 54 -0.75 24.71 4.68
C LYS A 54 -1.62 25.77 4.01
N ASP A 55 -1.00 26.84 3.49
CA ASP A 55 -1.72 27.96 2.88
C ASP A 55 -2.27 27.62 1.48
N GLY A 56 -1.94 26.42 0.93
CA GLY A 56 -2.53 25.91 -0.31
C GLY A 56 -4.05 25.87 -0.25
N GLY A 57 -4.72 26.30 -1.31
CA GLY A 57 -6.19 26.39 -1.36
C GLY A 57 -6.91 25.04 -1.32
N GLU A 58 -6.21 23.96 -1.68
CA GLU A 58 -6.72 22.60 -1.66
C GLU A 58 -5.89 21.74 -0.69
N ALA A 59 -6.53 20.84 0.05
CA ALA A 59 -5.84 20.05 1.08
C ALA A 59 -4.64 19.23 0.55
N TYR A 60 -4.68 18.78 -0.71
CA TYR A 60 -3.54 18.07 -1.33
C TYR A 60 -2.35 18.98 -1.67
N GLN A 61 -2.49 20.27 -1.54
CA GLN A 61 -1.40 21.24 -1.75
C GLN A 61 -0.60 21.50 -0.46
N GLN A 62 -1.12 21.08 0.68
CA GLN A 62 -0.54 21.29 2.00
C GLN A 62 0.46 20.18 2.33
N ASP A 63 1.44 20.47 3.21
CA ASP A 63 2.30 19.45 3.80
C ASP A 63 1.46 18.47 4.61
N SER A 64 1.42 17.24 4.14
CA SER A 64 0.52 16.23 4.69
C SER A 64 0.99 14.82 4.36
N LEU A 65 0.57 13.89 5.21
CA LEU A 65 0.59 12.46 4.93
C LEU A 65 -0.74 12.06 4.30
N GLU A 66 -0.69 11.30 3.23
CA GLU A 66 -1.82 10.53 2.72
C GLU A 66 -1.60 9.03 2.99
N VAL A 67 -2.60 8.39 3.59
CA VAL A 67 -2.64 6.95 3.78
C VAL A 67 -3.77 6.40 2.91
N PHE A 68 -3.41 5.52 1.99
CA PHE A 68 -4.35 4.86 1.08
C PHE A 68 -4.47 3.41 1.49
N ILE A 69 -5.71 2.91 1.64
CA ILE A 69 -6.00 1.57 2.13
C ILE A 69 -6.97 0.89 1.16
N ASP A 70 -6.61 -0.31 0.73
CA ASP A 70 -7.43 -1.26 -0.03
C ASP A 70 -7.51 -2.53 0.83
N GLU A 71 -8.58 -2.62 1.63
CA GLU A 71 -8.68 -3.67 2.66
C GLU A 71 -8.80 -5.07 2.05
N ASN A 72 -9.38 -5.21 0.87
CA ASN A 72 -9.53 -6.50 0.19
C ASN A 72 -8.36 -6.85 -0.73
N ASN A 73 -7.40 -5.92 -0.90
CA ASN A 73 -6.22 -6.04 -1.77
C ASN A 73 -6.58 -6.38 -3.24
N ALA A 74 -7.69 -5.86 -3.73
CA ALA A 74 -8.16 -6.11 -5.11
C ALA A 74 -7.31 -5.38 -6.15
N LYS A 75 -6.68 -4.27 -5.77
CA LYS A 75 -5.80 -3.44 -6.61
C LYS A 75 -6.42 -3.07 -7.95
N THR A 76 -7.54 -2.39 -7.88
CA THR A 76 -8.37 -2.02 -9.03
C THR A 76 -7.90 -0.75 -9.74
N GLU A 77 -8.27 -0.58 -11.02
CA GLU A 77 -7.94 0.61 -11.83
C GLU A 77 -8.83 1.83 -11.52
N SER A 78 -9.76 1.69 -10.60
CA SER A 78 -10.58 2.77 -10.02
C SER A 78 -11.00 2.36 -8.63
N TYR A 79 -11.21 3.32 -7.72
CA TYR A 79 -11.68 3.02 -6.38
C TYR A 79 -12.94 2.17 -6.39
N ASP A 80 -12.93 1.11 -5.62
CA ASP A 80 -14.13 0.36 -5.25
C ASP A 80 -14.63 0.74 -3.83
N ASP A 81 -15.50 -0.07 -3.24
CA ASP A 81 -16.24 0.34 -2.05
C ASP A 81 -15.41 0.33 -0.76
N ASP A 82 -14.28 -0.39 -0.74
CA ASP A 82 -13.38 -0.48 0.41
C ASP A 82 -12.08 0.33 0.26
N ASP A 83 -11.85 0.92 -0.91
CA ASP A 83 -10.71 1.82 -1.12
C ASP A 83 -10.88 3.14 -0.35
N LYS A 84 -9.81 3.55 0.32
CA LYS A 84 -9.80 4.72 1.21
C LYS A 84 -8.57 5.59 0.96
N GLN A 85 -8.75 6.89 1.07
CA GLN A 85 -7.68 7.89 1.12
C GLN A 85 -7.92 8.81 2.30
N TYR A 86 -7.09 8.70 3.30
CA TYR A 86 -7.04 9.60 4.45
C TYR A 86 -5.86 10.56 4.26
N ARG A 87 -6.10 11.87 4.28
CA ARG A 87 -5.07 12.90 4.28
C ARG A 87 -5.11 13.62 5.61
N ILE A 88 -3.94 13.76 6.25
CA ILE A 88 -3.75 14.39 7.55
C ILE A 88 -2.58 15.36 7.38
N ASN A 89 -2.79 16.67 7.63
CA ASN A 89 -1.72 17.64 7.56
C ASN A 89 -0.94 17.75 8.88
N TYR A 90 0.16 18.48 8.89
CA TYR A 90 1.03 18.62 10.06
C TYR A 90 0.37 19.34 11.27
N GLU A 91 -0.81 19.97 11.08
CA GLU A 91 -1.65 20.53 12.15
C GLU A 91 -2.84 19.61 12.52
N ASN A 92 -2.84 18.36 12.04
CA ASN A 92 -3.87 17.37 12.28
C ASN A 92 -5.26 17.72 11.69
N GLU A 93 -5.30 18.48 10.59
CA GLU A 93 -6.53 18.70 9.84
C GLU A 93 -6.74 17.58 8.82
N HIS A 94 -7.98 17.13 8.68
CA HIS A 94 -8.33 15.97 7.87
C HIS A 94 -8.97 16.32 6.53
N SER A 95 -8.72 15.49 5.53
CA SER A 95 -9.42 15.50 4.25
C SER A 95 -9.47 14.07 3.69
N PHE A 96 -10.62 13.63 3.21
CA PHE A 96 -10.87 12.24 2.88
C PHE A 96 -11.39 12.06 1.45
N ASN A 97 -11.11 10.89 0.88
CA ASN A 97 -11.72 10.39 -0.34
C ASN A 97 -11.97 8.88 -0.20
N GLY A 98 -13.13 8.41 -0.65
CA GLY A 98 -13.61 7.03 -0.48
C GLY A 98 -14.91 6.96 0.30
N LYS A 99 -15.74 5.97 0.01
CA LYS A 99 -17.11 5.87 0.57
C LYS A 99 -17.14 5.67 2.09
N LYS A 100 -16.11 5.07 2.64
CA LYS A 100 -16.01 4.71 4.07
C LYS A 100 -14.94 5.50 4.81
N CYS A 101 -14.35 6.52 4.17
CA CYS A 101 -13.50 7.48 4.84
C CYS A 101 -14.37 8.47 5.65
N LEU A 102 -14.64 8.13 6.87
CA LEU A 102 -15.46 8.91 7.79
C LEU A 102 -14.61 9.32 9.00
N GLU A 103 -14.95 10.46 9.60
CA GLU A 103 -14.22 10.97 10.78
C GLU A 103 -14.23 9.98 11.95
N GLU A 104 -15.35 9.25 12.13
CA GLU A 104 -15.47 8.22 13.16
C GLU A 104 -14.62 6.95 12.93
N ASN A 105 -14.02 6.81 11.73
CA ASN A 105 -13.16 5.69 11.36
C ASN A 105 -11.68 6.00 11.47
N VAL A 106 -11.30 7.21 11.90
CA VAL A 106 -9.91 7.60 12.09
C VAL A 106 -9.74 8.32 13.42
N GLN A 107 -8.66 8.01 14.10
CA GLN A 107 -8.11 8.82 15.18
C GLN A 107 -6.67 9.18 14.80
N SER A 108 -6.28 10.43 14.95
CA SER A 108 -4.92 10.86 14.63
C SER A 108 -4.40 11.91 15.57
N ALA A 109 -3.08 12.05 15.57
CA ALA A 109 -2.34 13.12 16.19
C ALA A 109 -1.19 13.53 15.28
N ALA A 110 -0.95 14.81 15.16
CA ALA A 110 0.21 15.37 14.46
C ALA A 110 1.05 16.21 15.42
N LYS A 111 2.36 16.18 15.23
CA LYS A 111 3.31 16.93 16.06
C LYS A 111 4.44 17.50 15.21
N VAL A 112 4.62 18.80 15.26
CA VAL A 112 5.76 19.47 14.64
C VAL A 112 7.02 19.19 15.49
N THR A 113 8.10 18.81 14.81
CA THR A 113 9.41 18.49 15.40
C THR A 113 10.43 19.58 15.05
N GLY A 114 11.69 19.40 15.46
CA GLY A 114 12.76 20.35 15.14
C GLY A 114 13.17 20.38 13.67
N ASP A 115 12.84 19.33 12.89
CA ASP A 115 13.25 19.12 11.49
C ASP A 115 12.11 18.65 10.57
N GLY A 116 10.85 18.78 11.02
CA GLY A 116 9.68 18.39 10.25
C GLY A 116 8.46 18.12 11.12
N TYR A 117 7.81 16.98 10.93
CA TYR A 117 6.63 16.59 11.69
C TYR A 117 6.46 15.07 11.77
N VAL A 118 5.63 14.67 12.71
CA VAL A 118 5.17 13.28 12.89
C VAL A 118 3.67 13.26 12.74
N ILE A 119 3.14 12.19 12.16
CA ILE A 119 1.71 11.86 12.16
C ILE A 119 1.55 10.44 12.68
N GLU A 120 0.72 10.29 13.68
CA GLU A 120 0.30 9.01 14.24
C GLU A 120 -1.20 8.85 14.04
N ALA A 121 -1.65 7.70 13.53
CA ALA A 121 -3.06 7.50 13.23
C ALA A 121 -3.49 6.03 13.42
N ALA A 122 -4.75 5.86 13.81
CA ALA A 122 -5.46 4.58 13.86
C ALA A 122 -6.65 4.64 12.90
N PHE A 123 -6.75 3.67 11.99
CA PHE A 123 -7.81 3.54 11.00
C PHE A 123 -8.62 2.28 11.28
N LYS A 124 -9.92 2.42 11.55
CA LYS A 124 -10.80 1.28 11.80
C LYS A 124 -10.94 0.41 10.58
N TRP A 125 -10.88 -0.90 10.78
CA TRP A 125 -11.31 -1.85 9.78
C TRP A 125 -12.81 -1.71 9.52
N THR A 126 -13.20 -1.60 8.25
CA THR A 126 -14.60 -1.40 7.87
C THR A 126 -15.14 -2.52 6.98
N ASP A 127 -14.27 -3.26 6.32
CA ASP A 127 -14.63 -4.23 5.29
C ASP A 127 -14.14 -5.64 5.62
N ILE A 128 -13.02 -5.76 6.31
CA ILE A 128 -12.48 -7.04 6.74
C ILE A 128 -12.54 -7.22 8.25
N LYS A 129 -12.40 -8.47 8.68
CA LYS A 129 -12.00 -8.86 10.02
C LYS A 129 -10.58 -9.39 9.91
N PRO A 130 -9.57 -8.60 10.27
CA PRO A 130 -8.19 -8.91 9.97
C PRO A 130 -7.74 -10.18 10.68
N LYS A 131 -6.86 -10.93 10.04
CA LYS A 131 -6.25 -12.13 10.58
C LYS A 131 -4.78 -12.17 10.20
N LYS A 132 -4.00 -12.86 11.01
CA LYS A 132 -2.61 -13.16 10.67
C LYS A 132 -2.51 -13.80 9.28
N GLY A 133 -1.65 -13.24 8.45
CA GLY A 133 -1.39 -13.69 7.08
C GLY A 133 -2.30 -13.07 6.03
N ASP A 134 -3.30 -12.27 6.44
CA ASP A 134 -4.07 -11.48 5.48
C ASP A 134 -3.16 -10.43 4.82
N ARG A 135 -3.51 -10.06 3.61
CA ARG A 135 -2.78 -9.07 2.82
C ARG A 135 -3.74 -7.97 2.42
N ILE A 136 -3.31 -6.73 2.65
CA ILE A 136 -4.03 -5.53 2.25
C ILE A 136 -3.21 -4.72 1.26
N GLY A 137 -3.87 -3.95 0.40
CA GLY A 137 -3.22 -2.88 -0.35
C GLY A 137 -3.01 -1.67 0.57
N LEU A 138 -1.81 -1.13 0.57
CA LEU A 138 -1.47 0.07 1.34
C LEU A 138 -0.53 0.95 0.53
N GLU A 139 -0.69 2.26 0.67
CA GLU A 139 0.23 3.23 0.08
C GLU A 139 0.39 4.43 1.01
N PHE A 140 1.57 5.02 0.99
CA PHE A 140 1.88 6.26 1.69
C PHE A 140 2.36 7.31 0.70
N GLN A 141 1.83 8.52 0.82
CA GLN A 141 2.31 9.67 0.07
C GLN A 141 2.48 10.88 1.00
N ILE A 142 3.62 11.52 0.90
CA ILE A 142 3.81 12.85 1.49
C ILE A 142 3.57 13.88 0.38
N ASN A 143 2.71 14.84 0.64
CA ASN A 143 2.63 16.07 -0.16
C ASN A 143 3.64 17.07 0.42
N ASP A 144 4.42 17.69 -0.45
CA ASP A 144 5.46 18.65 -0.11
C ASP A 144 5.10 20.01 -0.69
N ALA A 145 4.86 21.01 0.20
CA ALA A 145 4.55 22.39 -0.13
C ALA A 145 5.77 23.28 0.07
N ASP A 146 5.94 24.29 -0.75
CA ASP A 146 6.97 25.30 -0.54
C ASP A 146 6.47 26.48 0.30
N ALA A 147 7.36 27.40 0.61
CA ALA A 147 7.05 28.61 1.38
C ALA A 147 5.96 29.51 0.76
N SER A 148 5.58 29.30 -0.50
CA SER A 148 4.48 30.01 -1.17
C SER A 148 3.12 29.32 -1.02
N GLY A 149 3.07 28.13 -0.41
CA GLY A 149 1.87 27.30 -0.31
C GLY A 149 1.58 26.49 -1.59
N ALA A 150 2.53 26.38 -2.50
CA ALA A 150 2.38 25.55 -3.69
C ALA A 150 2.95 24.16 -3.44
N ARG A 151 2.17 23.09 -3.72
CA ARG A 151 2.73 21.75 -3.73
C ARG A 151 3.79 21.60 -4.82
N ILE A 152 5.02 21.32 -4.42
CA ILE A 152 6.17 21.17 -5.34
C ILE A 152 6.39 19.73 -5.76
N GLY A 153 5.94 18.76 -4.99
CA GLY A 153 6.09 17.35 -5.32
C GLY A 153 5.39 16.43 -4.36
N THR A 154 5.59 15.13 -4.58
CA THR A 154 5.18 14.07 -3.67
C THR A 154 6.30 13.06 -3.46
N LEU A 155 6.32 12.45 -2.30
CA LEU A 155 7.20 11.33 -1.95
C LEU A 155 6.30 10.15 -1.58
N SER A 156 6.45 9.00 -2.24
CA SER A 156 5.57 7.84 -2.08
C SER A 156 6.36 6.57 -1.76
N TRP A 157 5.66 5.55 -1.26
CA TRP A 157 6.24 4.25 -1.00
C TRP A 157 6.33 3.40 -2.27
N ASN A 158 5.20 3.08 -2.93
CA ASN A 158 5.12 2.20 -4.10
C ASN A 158 4.60 2.88 -5.37
N ASP A 159 3.79 3.94 -5.25
CA ASP A 159 3.18 4.60 -6.41
C ASP A 159 4.17 5.46 -7.20
N GLU A 160 4.65 4.93 -8.34
CA GLU A 160 5.52 5.65 -9.29
C GLU A 160 4.77 6.68 -10.15
N THR A 161 3.45 6.71 -10.07
CA THR A 161 2.60 7.46 -11.01
C THR A 161 1.94 8.69 -10.40
N GLY A 162 1.83 8.76 -9.07
CA GLY A 162 1.06 9.77 -8.34
C GLY A 162 -0.45 9.64 -8.56
N MET A 163 -0.94 8.42 -8.88
CA MET A 163 -2.34 8.15 -9.17
C MET A 163 -3.07 7.42 -8.06
N GLY A 164 -2.44 7.21 -6.90
CA GLY A 164 -3.05 6.53 -5.75
C GLY A 164 -4.39 7.11 -5.32
N TRP A 165 -4.61 8.40 -5.55
CA TRP A 165 -5.87 9.09 -5.26
C TRP A 165 -7.07 8.61 -6.10
N SER A 166 -6.86 7.85 -7.15
CA SER A 166 -7.89 7.41 -8.10
C SER A 166 -7.94 5.92 -8.34
N LYS A 167 -6.89 5.17 -7.97
CA LYS A 167 -6.81 3.73 -8.23
C LYS A 167 -5.90 3.03 -7.24
N SER A 168 -6.36 1.89 -6.72
CA SER A 168 -5.59 1.07 -5.79
C SER A 168 -4.58 0.13 -6.47
N SER A 169 -4.63 0.00 -7.80
CA SER A 169 -3.68 -0.85 -8.56
C SER A 169 -2.20 -0.43 -8.43
N VAL A 170 -1.94 0.78 -7.90
CA VAL A 170 -0.58 1.31 -7.67
C VAL A 170 -0.08 1.14 -6.24
N TYR A 171 -0.92 0.63 -5.32
CA TYR A 171 -0.52 0.45 -3.92
C TYR A 171 0.46 -0.71 -3.75
N GLY A 172 1.31 -0.62 -2.75
CA GLY A 172 2.09 -1.74 -2.26
C GLY A 172 1.22 -2.75 -1.51
N THR A 173 1.82 -3.82 -1.01
CA THR A 173 1.12 -4.86 -0.25
C THR A 173 1.71 -4.98 1.14
N ILE A 174 0.85 -4.96 2.16
CA ILE A 174 1.22 -5.25 3.55
C ILE A 174 0.65 -6.62 3.94
N GLU A 175 1.50 -7.47 4.54
CA GLU A 175 1.08 -8.69 5.19
C GLU A 175 0.88 -8.44 6.69
N LEU A 176 -0.28 -8.84 7.22
CA LEU A 176 -0.61 -8.73 8.63
C LEU A 176 0.06 -9.89 9.39
N ALA A 177 1.23 -9.64 9.98
CA ALA A 177 1.99 -10.64 10.73
C ALA A 177 1.47 -10.80 12.17
N ALA A 178 1.75 -11.94 12.79
CA ALA A 178 1.56 -12.07 14.24
C ALA A 178 2.60 -11.25 14.99
N GLU A 179 2.38 -11.05 16.32
CA GLU A 179 3.46 -10.61 17.19
C GLU A 179 4.75 -11.40 16.89
N ALA A 180 5.88 -10.71 16.84
CA ALA A 180 7.16 -11.34 16.90
C ALA A 180 7.27 -11.99 18.30
N LYS A 181 6.84 -13.23 18.40
CA LYS A 181 7.22 -14.04 19.57
C LYS A 181 8.73 -14.18 19.47
N ASP A 182 9.44 -13.77 20.52
CA ASP A 182 10.82 -14.16 20.69
C ASP A 182 10.89 -15.66 20.38
N GLU A 183 11.50 -16.01 19.26
CA GLU A 183 11.83 -17.39 18.96
C GLU A 183 12.88 -17.82 20.00
N VAL A 184 12.41 -18.18 21.19
CA VAL A 184 13.18 -19.01 22.09
C VAL A 184 13.33 -20.34 21.35
N SER A 185 14.44 -20.47 20.67
CA SER A 185 14.87 -21.73 20.11
C SER A 185 15.02 -22.75 21.25
N ASP A 186 13.97 -23.47 21.52
CA ASP A 186 14.05 -24.73 22.27
C ASP A 186 14.75 -25.77 21.39
N ASP A 187 16.06 -25.54 21.17
CA ASP A 187 16.96 -26.58 20.70
C ASP A 187 17.27 -27.49 21.89
N ASN A 188 16.30 -28.31 22.26
CA ASN A 188 16.50 -29.44 23.17
C ASN A 188 16.40 -30.77 22.39
N SER A 189 17.12 -30.87 21.30
CA SER A 189 17.41 -32.14 20.65
C SER A 189 18.59 -32.80 21.34
N LYS A 190 18.27 -33.54 22.37
CA LYS A 190 19.16 -34.52 23.02
C LYS A 190 19.53 -35.58 21.98
N PRO A 191 20.82 -35.89 21.76
CA PRO A 191 21.21 -37.00 20.90
C PRO A 191 20.84 -38.33 21.57
N GLY A 192 19.92 -39.06 20.96
CA GLY A 192 19.66 -40.44 21.30
C GLY A 192 20.64 -41.35 20.57
N THR A 193 21.36 -42.14 21.35
CA THR A 193 22.31 -43.16 20.99
C THR A 193 21.78 -44.22 20.03
N ASP A 194 22.68 -44.62 19.13
CA ASP A 194 22.61 -45.75 18.21
C ASP A 194 22.26 -47.11 18.83
N ASP A 195 21.50 -47.94 18.13
CA ASP A 195 21.86 -49.36 18.03
C ASP A 195 21.23 -49.97 16.71
N PRO A 196 21.99 -50.75 15.97
CA PRO A 196 21.59 -51.26 14.67
C PRO A 196 21.20 -52.75 14.75
N SER A 197 20.09 -53.12 14.07
CA SER A 197 19.94 -54.53 13.69
C SER A 197 18.95 -54.78 12.55
N THR A 198 19.50 -55.24 11.43
CA THR A 198 19.05 -56.33 10.52
C THR A 198 17.58 -56.28 10.06
N GLY A 199 17.27 -56.24 8.81
CA GLY A 199 17.61 -57.07 7.73
C GLY A 199 16.41 -57.34 6.84
N ASN A 200 16.63 -57.41 5.58
CA ASN A 200 16.02 -58.21 4.54
C ASN A 200 14.84 -57.69 3.70
N THR A 201 15.17 -57.36 2.48
CA THR A 201 14.71 -57.89 1.16
C THR A 201 13.21 -58.07 0.95
N GLU A 202 12.63 -57.46 -0.06
CA GLU A 202 12.50 -57.93 -1.44
C GLU A 202 11.67 -56.93 -2.30
N LYS A 203 12.10 -56.84 -3.53
CA LYS A 203 11.49 -56.22 -4.72
C LYS A 203 10.85 -57.40 -5.51
N PRO A 204 10.11 -57.27 -6.61
CA PRO A 204 9.38 -56.21 -7.28
C PRO A 204 8.00 -56.67 -7.83
N GLY A 205 7.25 -55.79 -8.46
CA GLY A 205 6.06 -56.16 -9.21
C GLY A 205 5.56 -55.04 -10.11
N THR A 206 5.89 -55.17 -11.31
CA THR A 206 5.62 -54.50 -12.58
C THR A 206 4.17 -54.56 -13.06
N ASN A 207 3.92 -53.65 -14.01
CA ASN A 207 2.96 -53.71 -15.14
C ASN A 207 1.56 -53.10 -14.89
N ASN A 208 0.91 -52.45 -15.80
CA ASN A 208 1.15 -52.02 -17.19
C ASN A 208 -0.11 -51.32 -17.67
N SER A 209 0.04 -50.30 -18.50
CA SER A 209 -0.75 -49.99 -19.71
C SER A 209 -2.28 -49.92 -19.65
N SER A 210 -2.93 -48.90 -20.18
CA SER A 210 -3.12 -48.71 -21.62
C SER A 210 -4.13 -47.57 -21.89
N THR A 211 -3.77 -46.66 -22.77
CA THR A 211 -4.48 -46.16 -23.96
C THR A 211 -5.95 -45.78 -23.79
N GLY A 212 -6.40 -44.67 -24.27
CA GLY A 212 -6.33 -43.97 -25.51
C GLY A 212 -7.55 -43.11 -25.69
N ASN A 213 -7.46 -42.15 -26.42
CA ASN A 213 -7.96 -41.65 -27.69
C ASN A 213 -8.85 -40.42 -27.62
N THR A 214 -8.32 -39.35 -28.17
CA THR A 214 -8.80 -38.51 -29.29
C THR A 214 -10.29 -38.22 -29.41
N GLU A 215 -10.67 -36.90 -29.44
CA GLU A 215 -11.12 -36.23 -30.66
C GLU A 215 -11.43 -34.75 -30.47
N LYS A 216 -10.94 -33.94 -31.40
CA LYS A 216 -11.32 -32.58 -31.79
C LYS A 216 -12.03 -32.78 -33.14
N PRO A 217 -12.80 -31.86 -33.75
CA PRO A 217 -12.90 -30.38 -33.65
C PRO A 217 -14.34 -29.82 -33.82
N GLY A 218 -14.48 -28.49 -33.74
CA GLY A 218 -15.70 -27.81 -34.18
C GLY A 218 -15.57 -26.29 -34.26
N THR A 219 -15.27 -25.83 -35.42
CA THR A 219 -15.19 -24.46 -35.90
C THR A 219 -16.54 -23.73 -35.92
N GLY A 220 -16.56 -22.43 -35.67
CA GLY A 220 -17.72 -21.59 -35.95
C GLY A 220 -17.56 -20.13 -35.59
N LYS A 221 -17.03 -19.33 -36.51
CA LYS A 221 -17.25 -17.89 -36.63
C LYS A 221 -18.19 -17.69 -37.84
N PRO A 222 -19.10 -16.71 -37.90
CA PRO A 222 -18.89 -15.31 -38.24
C PRO A 222 -19.90 -14.37 -37.56
N ALA A 223 -19.94 -13.09 -37.67
CA ALA A 223 -19.53 -11.99 -38.45
C ALA A 223 -20.21 -10.69 -37.92
N ILE A 224 -19.45 -9.65 -37.89
CA ILE A 224 -19.69 -8.26 -38.30
C ILE A 224 -21.11 -7.66 -38.18
N ASN A 225 -21.22 -6.53 -37.47
CA ASN A 225 -21.93 -5.33 -37.96
C ASN A 225 -21.50 -4.05 -37.20
N LYS A 226 -20.96 -3.11 -37.98
CA LYS A 226 -20.89 -1.67 -37.77
C LYS A 226 -21.86 -1.04 -38.77
N PRO A 227 -22.59 0.00 -38.46
CA PRO A 227 -22.23 1.38 -38.76
C PRO A 227 -22.81 2.38 -37.75
N SER A 228 -22.60 3.64 -37.72
CA SER A 228 -22.09 4.71 -38.57
C SER A 228 -22.10 6.03 -37.76
N ALA A 229 -21.28 6.91 -38.18
CA ALA A 229 -21.03 8.25 -37.65
C ALA A 229 -22.25 9.18 -37.63
N ASP A 230 -22.20 10.18 -36.74
CA ASP A 230 -22.55 11.57 -37.07
C ASP A 230 -21.87 12.57 -36.12
N LYS A 231 -21.22 13.56 -36.75
CA LYS A 231 -20.69 14.80 -36.19
C LYS A 231 -21.50 15.94 -36.79
N PRO A 232 -21.72 17.13 -36.23
CA PRO A 232 -20.69 18.19 -36.22
C PRO A 232 -20.68 19.12 -34.99
N ALA A 233 -19.51 19.58 -34.63
CA ALA A 233 -18.83 20.89 -34.77
C ALA A 233 -19.42 22.09 -34.01
N THR A 234 -18.61 22.73 -33.21
CA THR A 234 -17.93 24.04 -33.24
C THR A 234 -17.38 24.31 -31.86
N GLY A 235 -16.13 24.50 -31.60
CA GLY A 235 -15.31 25.65 -31.89
C GLY A 235 -14.99 26.39 -30.58
N SER A 236 -13.80 26.20 -29.99
CA SER A 236 -13.14 27.26 -29.22
C SER A 236 -11.65 27.01 -29.13
N THR A 237 -10.91 28.02 -29.45
CA THR A 237 -9.47 28.14 -29.53
C THR A 237 -8.81 28.02 -28.16
N ASN A 238 -7.85 27.11 -28.00
CA ASN A 238 -6.89 27.19 -26.93
C ASN A 238 -5.46 26.98 -27.43
N LYS A 239 -4.63 27.92 -27.00
CA LYS A 239 -3.22 28.14 -27.19
C LYS A 239 -2.39 26.94 -26.72
N PRO A 240 -1.26 26.58 -27.37
CA PRO A 240 -0.46 25.43 -26.98
C PRO A 240 0.31 25.69 -25.68
N LEU A 241 0.17 24.80 -24.71
CA LEU A 241 1.12 24.71 -23.60
C LEU A 241 2.35 23.88 -24.02
N ALA A 242 3.49 24.33 -23.57
CA ALA A 242 4.82 23.88 -23.90
C ALA A 242 5.04 22.38 -23.58
N ASN A 243 5.81 21.73 -24.44
CA ASN A 243 6.29 20.35 -24.31
C ASN A 243 6.94 20.05 -22.97
N LYS A 244 6.35 19.13 -22.24
CA LYS A 244 7.00 18.42 -21.13
C LYS A 244 7.90 17.32 -21.75
N PRO A 245 9.14 17.15 -21.29
CA PRO A 245 9.97 16.05 -21.78
C PRO A 245 9.33 14.71 -21.42
N ALA A 246 9.29 13.79 -22.38
CA ALA A 246 8.82 12.44 -22.16
C ALA A 246 9.70 11.75 -21.11
N ALA A 247 9.10 11.41 -19.98
CA ALA A 247 9.72 10.56 -18.99
C ALA A 247 10.05 9.20 -19.65
N LYS A 248 11.29 8.76 -19.54
CA LYS A 248 11.68 7.40 -19.93
C LYS A 248 10.87 6.43 -19.08
N LYS A 249 10.13 5.53 -19.74
CA LYS A 249 9.41 4.44 -19.12
C LYS A 249 10.42 3.59 -18.33
N ALA A 250 10.46 3.78 -17.01
CA ALA A 250 11.23 2.89 -16.14
C ALA A 250 10.62 1.48 -16.23
N ALA A 251 11.46 0.47 -16.18
CA ALA A 251 11.00 -0.91 -16.07
C ALA A 251 10.16 -0.99 -14.77
N LYS A 252 9.01 -1.68 -14.85
CA LYS A 252 8.13 -1.89 -13.71
C LYS A 252 8.96 -2.53 -12.60
N THR A 253 9.28 -1.77 -11.56
CA THR A 253 9.88 -2.29 -10.34
C THR A 253 8.88 -3.28 -9.73
N SER A 254 9.36 -4.33 -9.12
CA SER A 254 8.54 -5.31 -8.41
C SER A 254 7.68 -4.57 -7.38
N ASP A 255 6.39 -4.91 -7.33
CA ASP A 255 5.45 -4.44 -6.32
C ASP A 255 6.08 -4.52 -4.92
N GLN A 256 6.18 -3.40 -4.22
CA GLN A 256 6.80 -3.38 -2.90
C GLN A 256 5.88 -4.07 -1.89
N SER A 257 6.47 -4.83 -1.00
CA SER A 257 5.76 -5.47 0.09
C SER A 257 6.46 -5.24 1.42
N ALA A 258 5.68 -5.12 2.48
CA ALA A 258 6.14 -4.96 3.84
C ALA A 258 5.24 -5.77 4.80
N THR A 259 5.51 -5.68 6.09
CA THR A 259 4.79 -6.44 7.12
C THR A 259 4.34 -5.48 8.22
N ALA A 260 3.08 -5.59 8.64
CA ALA A 260 2.55 -4.95 9.82
C ALA A 260 2.57 -5.94 10.99
N ALA A 261 3.12 -5.54 12.14
CA ALA A 261 3.13 -6.37 13.33
C ALA A 261 1.79 -6.24 14.10
N PHE A 262 1.38 -7.32 14.76
CA PHE A 262 0.22 -7.34 15.65
C PHE A 262 0.58 -6.78 17.03
N ILE A 263 -0.36 -6.08 17.69
CA ILE A 263 -0.17 -5.48 19.03
C ILE A 263 -1.24 -5.91 20.04
#